data_1126a61cd9d0dd4f5d5c591105474706
#
_entry.id   1126a61cd9d0dd4f5d5c591105474706
#
_cell.length_a   1.000
_cell.length_b   1.000
_cell.length_c   1.000
_cell.angle_alpha   90.00
_cell.angle_beta   90.00
_cell.angle_gamma   90.00
#
_symmetry.space_group_name_H-M   'P 1'
#
loop_
_entity.id
_entity.type
_entity.pdbx_description
1 polymer ?
#
loop_
_entity_poly.entity_id
_entity_poly.type
_entity_poly.pdbx_seq_one_letter_code
_entity_poly.pdbx_strand_id
1 'polypeptide(L)'
;MLESHEIQEGATRQESLRNKLNDLSGREWIKFTKSWFIHHPERRSDKKIRHPASFPESLVRDFISFFTKKGQVVVDPFAGTGSTLVASVETGRSGIGLEIVEKYAEISRERVKEALTQNSARRGATKAGTSWVKIVAADSTKLSQIWREKSFPRADYCITSPPYWNQLRKSHMRQKGRVEKGLDTAYSDDPDEIGNIEDYHDFLRALKCAFEEVYKVMRPKGYLTIITNNVFSDGRMYPLAFDTVSTLSQEPFAWTPKDEKVWCQDDKSLLPLGVFNAWVGNRHHQYCLIFRKEGQADGGP
;
A
#
# COMPACT_ATOMS: atom_id res chain seq x y z
N MET A 1 -23.30 39.99 29.39
CA MET A 1 -23.69 38.63 29.00
C MET A 1 -23.54 38.29 27.51
N LEU A 2 -23.10 39.21 26.65
CA LEU A 2 -22.89 38.97 25.21
C LEU A 2 -21.43 38.59 24.85
N GLU A 3 -20.45 39.00 25.66
CA GLU A 3 -19.03 38.72 25.38
C GLU A 3 -18.61 37.28 25.66
N SER A 4 -19.28 36.56 26.54
CA SER A 4 -18.94 35.16 26.87
C SER A 4 -19.38 34.14 25.79
N HIS A 5 -20.37 34.46 24.96
CA HIS A 5 -20.84 33.58 23.88
C HIS A 5 -19.96 33.65 22.66
N GLU A 6 -19.42 34.84 22.29
CA GLU A 6 -18.54 34.99 21.13
C GLU A 6 -17.18 34.29 21.33
N ILE A 7 -16.65 34.27 22.56
CA ILE A 7 -15.37 33.61 22.87
C ILE A 7 -15.50 32.08 22.79
N GLN A 8 -16.64 31.50 23.20
CA GLN A 8 -16.87 30.06 23.11
C GLN A 8 -17.12 29.60 21.67
N GLU A 9 -17.86 30.35 20.86
CA GLU A 9 -18.04 30.03 19.44
C GLU A 9 -16.75 30.16 18.62
N GLY A 10 -15.90 31.12 18.93
CA GLY A 10 -14.58 31.28 18.30
C GLY A 10 -13.64 30.11 18.60
N ALA A 11 -13.59 29.62 19.85
CA ALA A 11 -12.76 28.50 20.26
C ALA A 11 -13.25 27.16 19.65
N THR A 12 -14.55 26.91 19.62
CA THR A 12 -15.13 25.72 19.00
C THR A 12 -14.96 25.69 17.49
N ARG A 13 -15.05 26.84 16.81
CA ARG A 13 -14.83 26.95 15.37
C ARG A 13 -13.35 26.73 14.98
N GLN A 14 -12.41 27.19 15.80
CA GLN A 14 -10.98 27.01 15.59
C GLN A 14 -10.52 25.56 15.86
N GLU A 15 -11.11 24.86 16.83
CA GLU A 15 -10.86 23.43 17.04
C GLU A 15 -11.42 22.55 15.92
N SER A 16 -12.56 22.91 15.32
CA SER A 16 -13.15 22.19 14.19
C SER A 16 -12.31 22.26 12.91
N LEU A 17 -11.49 23.29 12.76
CA LEU A 17 -10.60 23.52 11.60
C LEU A 17 -9.23 22.85 11.75
N ARG A 18 -8.91 22.26 12.90
CA ARG A 18 -7.62 21.57 13.11
C ARG A 18 -7.57 20.29 12.26
N ASN A 19 -6.55 20.19 11.41
CA ASN A 19 -6.31 18.98 10.61
C ASN A 19 -6.09 17.78 11.53
N LYS A 20 -7.04 16.82 11.53
CA LYS A 20 -7.02 15.63 12.39
C LYS A 20 -6.33 14.44 11.71
N LEU A 21 -6.20 14.44 10.38
CA LEU A 21 -5.73 13.31 9.60
C LEU A 21 -4.21 13.33 9.37
N ASN A 22 -3.66 14.49 9.00
CA ASN A 22 -2.27 14.62 8.57
C ASN A 22 -1.65 15.96 9.01
N ASP A 23 -0.43 16.24 8.55
CA ASP A 23 0.29 17.48 8.84
C ASP A 23 0.33 18.44 7.63
N LEU A 24 -0.49 18.18 6.59
CA LEU A 24 -0.52 18.97 5.36
C LEU A 24 -1.29 20.29 5.53
N SER A 25 -0.88 21.30 4.79
CA SER A 25 -1.65 22.53 4.60
C SER A 25 -2.91 22.27 3.76
N GLY A 26 -3.91 23.14 3.85
CA GLY A 26 -5.12 23.01 3.03
C GLY A 26 -4.84 23.00 1.52
N ARG A 27 -3.81 23.73 1.05
CA ARG A 27 -3.40 23.74 -0.36
C ARG A 27 -2.82 22.38 -0.80
N GLU A 28 -1.99 21.75 0.02
CA GLU A 28 -1.44 20.42 -0.24
C GLU A 28 -2.54 19.36 -0.20
N TRP A 29 -3.47 19.48 0.77
CA TRP A 29 -4.64 18.63 0.86
C TRP A 29 -5.45 18.61 -0.44
N ILE A 30 -5.86 19.81 -0.93
CA ILE A 30 -6.66 19.94 -2.15
C ILE A 30 -5.92 19.34 -3.36
N LYS A 31 -4.61 19.59 -3.49
CA LYS A 31 -3.82 19.00 -4.58
C LYS A 31 -3.83 17.48 -4.58
N PHE A 32 -3.79 16.85 -3.41
CA PHE A 32 -3.80 15.40 -3.31
C PHE A 32 -5.16 14.79 -3.65
N THR A 33 -6.27 15.51 -3.50
CA THR A 33 -7.64 14.99 -3.79
C THR A 33 -7.96 14.83 -5.26
N LYS A 34 -7.07 15.21 -6.19
CA LYS A 34 -7.26 14.96 -7.62
C LYS A 34 -7.38 13.45 -7.89
N SER A 35 -8.44 13.02 -8.60
CA SER A 35 -8.78 11.62 -8.84
C SER A 35 -7.78 10.86 -9.72
N TRP A 36 -6.96 11.55 -10.51
CA TRP A 36 -5.88 10.95 -11.29
C TRP A 36 -4.60 11.77 -11.17
N PHE A 37 -3.46 11.12 -11.34
CA PHE A 37 -2.15 11.78 -11.27
C PHE A 37 -1.12 11.03 -12.13
N ILE A 38 -0.11 11.75 -12.58
CA ILE A 38 1.07 11.21 -13.21
C ILE A 38 2.16 11.16 -12.15
N HIS A 39 2.89 10.06 -12.09
CA HIS A 39 4.02 9.92 -11.19
C HIS A 39 5.16 9.20 -11.93
N HIS A 40 6.25 9.92 -12.14
CA HIS A 40 7.45 9.38 -12.75
C HIS A 40 8.34 8.76 -11.67
N PRO A 41 8.54 7.43 -11.68
CA PRO A 41 9.34 6.79 -10.66
C PRO A 41 10.80 7.21 -10.77
N GLU A 42 11.45 7.42 -9.64
CA GLU A 42 12.90 7.54 -9.56
C GLU A 42 13.57 6.27 -10.10
N ARG A 43 14.84 6.40 -10.58
CA ARG A 43 15.60 5.23 -11.01
C ARG A 43 15.67 4.20 -9.90
N ARG A 44 15.29 2.96 -10.22
CA ARG A 44 15.34 1.85 -9.26
C ARG A 44 16.79 1.51 -8.96
N SER A 45 17.14 1.32 -7.69
CA SER A 45 18.41 0.73 -7.29
C SER A 45 18.48 -0.75 -7.74
N ASP A 46 19.69 -1.27 -7.91
CA ASP A 46 19.90 -2.67 -8.31
C ASP A 46 19.23 -3.66 -7.35
N LYS A 47 19.22 -3.36 -6.05
CA LYS A 47 18.51 -4.15 -5.03
C LYS A 47 16.99 -4.19 -5.27
N LYS A 48 16.40 -3.08 -5.70
CA LYS A 48 14.96 -2.98 -5.97
C LYS A 48 14.54 -3.67 -7.26
N ILE A 49 15.42 -3.72 -8.27
CA ILE A 49 15.16 -4.35 -9.57
C ILE A 49 14.95 -5.86 -9.43
N ARG A 50 15.55 -6.50 -8.42
CA ARG A 50 15.43 -7.95 -8.20
C ARG A 50 13.99 -8.40 -7.99
N HIS A 51 13.16 -7.62 -7.32
CA HIS A 51 11.74 -7.95 -7.14
C HIS A 51 10.96 -7.73 -8.45
N PRO A 52 10.09 -8.67 -8.87
CA PRO A 52 9.37 -8.60 -10.14
C PRO A 52 8.34 -7.44 -10.20
N ALA A 53 7.80 -7.04 -9.07
CA ALA A 53 6.84 -5.95 -8.95
C ALA A 53 7.18 -5.07 -7.74
N SER A 54 7.26 -3.76 -7.93
CA SER A 54 7.44 -2.80 -6.83
C SER A 54 6.96 -1.43 -7.28
N PHE A 55 6.37 -0.69 -6.38
CA PHE A 55 5.95 0.70 -6.61
C PHE A 55 7.02 1.71 -6.13
N PRO A 56 7.01 2.95 -6.65
CA PRO A 56 7.97 3.99 -6.27
C PRO A 56 7.80 4.43 -4.81
N GLU A 57 8.91 4.60 -4.07
CA GLU A 57 8.88 5.16 -2.72
C GLU A 57 8.30 6.57 -2.70
N SER A 58 8.61 7.38 -3.69
CA SER A 58 8.11 8.75 -3.82
C SER A 58 6.58 8.80 -3.88
N LEU A 59 5.94 7.89 -4.62
CA LEU A 59 4.49 7.74 -4.63
C LEU A 59 3.96 7.37 -3.25
N VAL A 60 4.58 6.40 -2.60
CA VAL A 60 4.16 5.92 -1.27
C VAL A 60 4.31 7.02 -0.22
N ARG A 61 5.38 7.83 -0.29
CA ARG A 61 5.57 8.99 0.60
C ARG A 61 4.38 9.97 0.56
N ASP A 62 3.85 10.22 -0.63
CA ASP A 62 2.70 11.13 -0.80
C ASP A 62 1.46 10.57 -0.12
N PHE A 63 1.16 9.27 -0.31
CA PHE A 63 0.05 8.61 0.34
C PHE A 63 0.22 8.53 1.86
N ILE A 64 1.39 8.13 2.36
CA ILE A 64 1.70 8.09 3.80
C ILE A 64 1.53 9.49 4.41
N SER A 65 2.04 10.53 3.76
CA SER A 65 1.95 11.90 4.24
C SER A 65 0.50 12.40 4.29
N PHE A 66 -0.35 11.95 3.36
CA PHE A 66 -1.76 12.32 3.33
C PHE A 66 -2.61 11.59 4.38
N PHE A 67 -2.37 10.30 4.59
CA PHE A 67 -3.21 9.48 5.48
C PHE A 67 -2.70 9.34 6.92
N THR A 68 -1.56 9.97 7.23
CA THR A 68 -0.95 9.87 8.57
C THR A 68 -0.30 11.17 9.04
N LYS A 69 -0.09 11.24 10.35
CA LYS A 69 0.80 12.21 11.01
C LYS A 69 2.17 11.59 11.31
N LYS A 70 3.19 12.43 11.49
CA LYS A 70 4.50 11.97 11.96
C LYS A 70 4.37 11.17 13.25
N GLY A 71 5.18 10.11 13.38
CA GLY A 71 5.18 9.19 14.51
C GLY A 71 4.14 8.08 14.45
N GLN A 72 3.18 8.12 13.53
CA GLN A 72 2.18 7.07 13.35
C GLN A 72 2.76 5.82 12.67
N VAL A 73 2.01 4.72 12.74
CA VAL A 73 2.42 3.38 12.31
C VAL A 73 1.76 3.01 10.99
N VAL A 74 2.59 2.65 10.01
CA VAL A 74 2.17 2.17 8.69
C VAL A 74 2.40 0.66 8.62
N VAL A 75 1.45 -0.08 8.06
CA VAL A 75 1.58 -1.53 7.82
C VAL A 75 1.53 -1.86 6.33
N ASP A 76 2.35 -2.82 5.91
CA ASP A 76 2.35 -3.41 4.56
C ASP A 76 2.39 -4.94 4.68
N PRO A 77 1.28 -5.65 4.42
CA PRO A 77 1.22 -7.11 4.51
C PRO A 77 1.90 -7.84 3.34
N PHE A 78 2.32 -7.12 2.29
CA PHE A 78 3.01 -7.63 1.10
C PHE A 78 4.22 -6.76 0.79
N ALA A 79 5.15 -6.66 1.75
CA ALA A 79 6.17 -5.64 1.79
C ALA A 79 7.22 -5.74 0.65
N GLY A 80 7.38 -6.91 0.04
CA GLY A 80 8.37 -7.12 -1.01
C GLY A 80 9.76 -6.66 -0.58
N THR A 81 10.39 -5.84 -1.39
CA THR A 81 11.69 -5.24 -1.07
C THR A 81 11.60 -3.97 -0.21
N GLY A 82 10.44 -3.70 0.43
CA GLY A 82 10.31 -2.71 1.50
C GLY A 82 10.10 -1.26 1.07
N SER A 83 9.50 -0.98 -0.09
CA SER A 83 9.25 0.40 -0.54
C SER A 83 8.41 1.19 0.46
N THR A 84 7.34 0.59 1.01
CA THR A 84 6.49 1.21 2.04
C THR A 84 7.27 1.54 3.30
N LEU A 85 8.16 0.64 3.70
CA LEU A 85 8.91 0.77 4.94
C LEU A 85 10.00 1.85 4.84
N VAL A 86 10.68 1.93 3.69
CA VAL A 86 11.61 3.01 3.37
C VAL A 86 10.89 4.36 3.37
N ALA A 87 9.75 4.46 2.68
CA ALA A 87 8.94 5.68 2.64
C ALA A 87 8.43 6.09 4.03
N SER A 88 8.09 5.13 4.90
CA SER A 88 7.70 5.39 6.29
C SER A 88 8.83 6.06 7.07
N VAL A 89 10.06 5.53 6.98
CA VAL A 89 11.26 6.13 7.61
C VAL A 89 11.49 7.55 7.11
N GLU A 90 11.49 7.74 5.79
CA GLU A 90 11.77 9.03 5.15
C GLU A 90 10.76 10.11 5.55
N THR A 91 9.51 9.72 5.77
CA THR A 91 8.43 10.62 6.18
C THR A 91 8.29 10.77 7.69
N GLY A 92 9.09 10.08 8.49
CA GLY A 92 9.07 10.15 9.95
C GLY A 92 7.93 9.35 10.59
N ARG A 93 7.52 8.28 9.95
CA ARG A 93 6.55 7.29 10.44
C ARG A 93 7.29 6.01 10.82
N SER A 94 6.67 5.19 11.66
CA SER A 94 7.12 3.83 11.93
C SER A 94 6.48 2.86 10.97
N GLY A 95 7.10 1.70 10.72
CA GLY A 95 6.62 0.75 9.73
C GLY A 95 6.68 -0.71 10.21
N ILE A 96 5.67 -1.49 9.84
CA ILE A 96 5.66 -2.95 10.01
C ILE A 96 5.34 -3.57 8.67
N GLY A 97 6.20 -4.49 8.20
CA GLY A 97 6.02 -5.20 6.95
C GLY A 97 6.07 -6.71 7.15
N LEU A 98 5.20 -7.42 6.42
CA LEU A 98 5.29 -8.85 6.24
C LEU A 98 5.71 -9.15 4.80
N GLU A 99 6.57 -10.14 4.64
CA GLU A 99 7.01 -10.66 3.35
C GLU A 99 7.23 -12.17 3.46
N ILE A 100 6.54 -12.94 2.64
CA ILE A 100 6.62 -14.40 2.72
C ILE A 100 7.98 -14.94 2.26
N VAL A 101 8.61 -14.25 1.29
CA VAL A 101 9.87 -14.66 0.69
C VAL A 101 11.04 -14.08 1.49
N GLU A 102 11.75 -14.91 2.25
CA GLU A 102 12.88 -14.46 3.11
C GLU A 102 13.91 -13.63 2.35
N LYS A 103 14.27 -14.02 1.12
CA LYS A 103 15.18 -13.25 0.26
C LYS A 103 14.75 -11.79 0.08
N TYR A 104 13.46 -11.53 -0.11
CA TYR A 104 12.95 -10.16 -0.24
C TYR A 104 12.84 -9.46 1.10
N ALA A 105 12.51 -10.19 2.16
CA ALA A 105 12.53 -9.65 3.52
C ALA A 105 13.95 -9.19 3.92
N GLU A 106 15.00 -9.94 3.57
CA GLU A 106 16.40 -9.55 3.78
C GLU A 106 16.75 -8.26 3.02
N ILE A 107 16.43 -8.19 1.72
CA ILE A 107 16.63 -6.98 0.91
C ILE A 107 15.89 -5.80 1.54
N SER A 108 14.66 -6.01 2.03
CA SER A 108 13.89 -4.98 2.72
C SER A 108 14.59 -4.49 3.99
N ARG A 109 15.15 -5.40 4.82
CA ARG A 109 15.89 -5.06 6.05
C ARG A 109 17.12 -4.20 5.74
N GLU A 110 17.88 -4.56 4.70
CA GLU A 110 19.06 -3.79 4.27
C GLU A 110 18.67 -2.38 3.83
N ARG A 111 17.67 -2.24 2.97
CA ARG A 111 17.20 -0.95 2.45
C ARG A 111 16.66 -0.04 3.56
N VAL A 112 15.91 -0.61 4.49
CA VAL A 112 15.41 0.12 5.67
C VAL A 112 16.55 0.58 6.55
N LYS A 113 17.59 -0.25 6.77
CA LYS A 113 18.78 0.13 7.54
C LYS A 113 19.50 1.31 6.88
N GLU A 114 19.66 1.30 5.57
CA GLU A 114 20.23 2.41 4.80
C GLU A 114 19.39 3.70 4.98
N ALA A 115 18.07 3.61 4.85
CA ALA A 115 17.16 4.73 5.03
C ALA A 115 17.20 5.32 6.45
N LEU A 116 17.24 4.48 7.49
CA LEU A 116 17.37 4.91 8.88
C LEU A 116 18.69 5.66 9.12
N THR A 117 19.80 5.16 8.58
CA THR A 117 21.11 5.81 8.68
C THR A 117 21.11 7.19 8.01
N GLN A 118 20.59 7.28 6.78
CA GLN A 118 20.50 8.54 6.04
C GLN A 118 19.57 9.54 6.73
N ASN A 119 18.43 9.08 7.26
CA ASN A 119 17.48 9.93 7.96
C ASN A 119 18.05 10.48 9.27
N SER A 120 18.80 9.68 10.01
CA SER A 120 19.52 10.11 11.22
C SER A 120 20.56 11.18 10.90
N ALA A 121 21.33 11.00 9.84
CA ALA A 121 22.32 11.97 9.40
C ALA A 121 21.70 13.33 8.98
N ARG A 122 20.54 13.30 8.34
CA ARG A 122 19.82 14.52 7.90
C ARG A 122 19.18 15.30 9.05
N ARG A 123 18.71 14.62 10.11
CA ARG A 123 17.96 15.24 11.22
C ARG A 123 18.84 15.90 12.28
N GLY A 124 20.13 15.60 12.34
CA GLY A 124 20.97 16.04 13.45
C GLY A 124 20.46 15.50 14.80
N ALA A 125 20.97 16.01 15.92
CA ALA A 125 20.65 15.56 17.28
C ALA A 125 19.25 16.01 17.80
N THR A 126 18.27 16.30 16.94
CA THR A 126 16.93 16.70 17.41
C THR A 126 16.13 15.49 17.88
N LYS A 127 15.63 15.58 19.13
CA LYS A 127 14.82 14.57 19.85
C LYS A 127 13.40 14.31 19.25
N ALA A 128 13.16 14.57 17.98
CA ALA A 128 11.90 14.17 17.35
C ALA A 128 11.86 12.64 17.23
N GLY A 129 10.82 12.01 17.73
CA GLY A 129 10.67 10.56 17.93
C GLY A 129 11.31 9.70 16.84
N THR A 130 12.12 8.73 17.27
CA THR A 130 12.86 7.82 16.39
C THR A 130 11.87 6.92 15.67
N SER A 131 11.78 7.04 14.34
CA SER A 131 11.05 6.08 13.52
C SER A 131 11.68 4.69 13.69
N TRP A 132 10.86 3.68 13.84
CA TRP A 132 11.31 2.29 13.91
C TRP A 132 10.61 1.46 12.86
N VAL A 133 11.26 0.42 12.38
CA VAL A 133 10.70 -0.50 11.40
C VAL A 133 10.92 -1.94 11.83
N LYS A 134 9.93 -2.78 11.60
CA LYS A 134 9.98 -4.22 11.78
C LYS A 134 9.58 -4.92 10.49
N ILE A 135 10.38 -5.90 10.07
CA ILE A 135 10.15 -6.75 8.91
C ILE A 135 10.11 -8.17 9.40
N VAL A 136 9.01 -8.85 9.13
CA VAL A 136 8.78 -10.24 9.54
C VAL A 136 8.64 -11.08 8.28
N ALA A 137 9.46 -12.13 8.15
CA ALA A 137 9.29 -13.12 7.10
C ALA A 137 8.14 -14.05 7.51
N ALA A 138 6.97 -13.83 6.90
CA ALA A 138 5.75 -14.57 7.24
C ALA A 138 4.64 -14.34 6.20
N ASP A 139 3.71 -15.27 6.18
CA ASP A 139 2.46 -15.17 5.44
C ASP A 139 1.55 -14.08 6.03
N SER A 140 0.97 -13.26 5.16
CA SER A 140 0.06 -12.16 5.49
C SER A 140 -1.23 -12.64 6.20
N THR A 141 -1.65 -13.87 6.00
CA THR A 141 -2.81 -14.46 6.69
C THR A 141 -2.58 -14.72 8.18
N LYS A 142 -1.32 -14.63 8.64
CA LYS A 142 -0.93 -14.74 10.06
C LYS A 142 -0.69 -13.39 10.73
N LEU A 143 -0.99 -12.28 10.05
CA LEU A 143 -0.64 -10.92 10.49
C LEU A 143 -1.14 -10.62 11.91
N SER A 144 -2.41 -10.85 12.23
CA SER A 144 -2.95 -10.50 13.55
C SER A 144 -2.41 -11.37 14.68
N GLN A 145 -2.04 -12.62 14.41
CA GLN A 145 -1.34 -13.48 15.36
C GLN A 145 0.04 -12.92 15.66
N ILE A 146 0.86 -12.65 14.63
CA ILE A 146 2.20 -12.07 14.75
C ILE A 146 2.14 -10.73 15.49
N TRP A 147 1.12 -9.92 15.19
CA TRP A 147 0.90 -8.63 15.82
C TRP A 147 0.76 -8.73 17.33
N ARG A 148 -0.04 -9.70 17.81
CA ARG A 148 -0.24 -9.97 19.23
C ARG A 148 1.02 -10.51 19.89
N GLU A 149 1.68 -11.52 19.27
CA GLU A 149 2.91 -12.14 19.80
C GLU A 149 4.03 -11.12 19.97
N LYS A 150 4.16 -10.17 19.06
CA LYS A 150 5.20 -9.13 19.10
C LYS A 150 4.75 -7.86 19.82
N SER A 151 3.52 -7.83 20.33
CA SER A 151 2.94 -6.67 21.03
C SER A 151 3.06 -5.36 20.24
N PHE A 152 2.81 -5.40 18.94
CA PHE A 152 2.88 -4.22 18.09
C PHE A 152 1.71 -3.25 18.39
N PRO A 153 1.94 -1.92 18.33
CA PRO A 153 0.87 -0.94 18.48
C PRO A 153 -0.09 -1.02 17.28
N ARG A 154 -1.36 -0.63 17.46
CA ARG A 154 -2.30 -0.59 16.34
C ARG A 154 -1.78 0.26 15.19
N ALA A 155 -1.95 -0.23 13.96
CA ALA A 155 -1.59 0.49 12.76
C ALA A 155 -2.58 1.63 12.47
N ASP A 156 -2.04 2.75 11.99
CA ASP A 156 -2.81 3.94 11.62
C ASP A 156 -3.22 3.93 10.15
N TYR A 157 -2.36 3.36 9.30
CA TYR A 157 -2.54 3.31 7.87
C TYR A 157 -1.96 2.02 7.29
N CYS A 158 -2.63 1.48 6.29
CA CYS A 158 -2.10 0.41 5.45
C CYS A 158 -1.97 0.90 4.01
N ILE A 159 -0.81 0.71 3.40
CA ILE A 159 -0.62 0.87 1.96
C ILE A 159 0.19 -0.30 1.43
N THR A 160 -0.30 -0.92 0.36
CA THR A 160 0.27 -2.14 -0.16
C THR A 160 -0.10 -2.36 -1.63
N SER A 161 0.64 -3.24 -2.29
CA SER A 161 0.34 -3.76 -3.62
C SER A 161 0.42 -5.28 -3.58
N PRO A 162 -0.69 -5.97 -3.32
CA PRO A 162 -0.72 -7.42 -3.33
C PRO A 162 -0.38 -7.97 -4.72
N PRO A 163 -0.09 -9.26 -4.86
CA PRO A 163 0.00 -9.89 -6.17
C PRO A 163 -1.23 -9.61 -7.04
N TYR A 164 -1.03 -9.42 -8.34
CA TYR A 164 -2.12 -9.21 -9.30
C TYR A 164 -2.52 -10.55 -9.90
N TRP A 165 -3.05 -11.44 -9.07
CA TRP A 165 -3.38 -12.80 -9.44
C TRP A 165 -2.18 -13.48 -10.13
N ASN A 166 -2.39 -14.31 -11.14
CA ASN A 166 -1.37 -15.05 -11.87
C ASN A 166 -0.62 -14.23 -12.96
N GLN A 167 -0.72 -12.88 -12.93
CA GLN A 167 -0.21 -12.02 -14.01
C GLN A 167 1.29 -12.21 -14.30
N LEU A 168 2.11 -12.48 -13.30
CA LEU A 168 3.54 -12.68 -13.50
C LEU A 168 3.85 -13.97 -14.23
N ARG A 169 3.15 -15.06 -13.94
CA ARG A 169 3.35 -16.36 -14.59
C ARG A 169 2.99 -16.36 -16.08
N LYS A 170 2.00 -15.58 -16.49
CA LYS A 170 1.46 -15.55 -17.87
C LYS A 170 2.08 -14.48 -18.78
N SER A 171 2.92 -13.61 -18.30
CA SER A 171 3.50 -12.50 -19.08
C SER A 171 4.80 -12.88 -19.81
N HIS A 172 4.72 -13.72 -20.85
CA HIS A 172 5.89 -14.25 -21.59
C HIS A 172 6.88 -13.18 -22.09
N MET A 173 6.42 -12.05 -22.63
CA MET A 173 7.33 -11.02 -23.15
C MET A 173 8.11 -10.29 -22.04
N ARG A 174 7.46 -10.02 -20.89
CA ARG A 174 8.15 -9.41 -19.75
C ARG A 174 9.10 -10.40 -19.07
N GLN A 175 8.73 -11.67 -19.01
CA GLN A 175 9.57 -12.74 -18.47
C GLN A 175 10.86 -12.89 -19.27
N LYS A 176 10.80 -12.94 -20.61
CA LYS A 176 11.99 -13.08 -21.46
C LYS A 176 13.04 -12.02 -21.15
N GLY A 177 12.68 -10.74 -21.12
CA GLY A 177 13.62 -9.67 -20.79
C GLY A 177 14.13 -9.67 -19.34
N ARG A 178 13.41 -10.32 -18.40
CA ARG A 178 13.89 -10.52 -17.02
C ARG A 178 14.83 -11.72 -16.91
N VAL A 179 14.48 -12.83 -17.56
CA VAL A 179 15.35 -14.03 -17.64
C VAL A 179 16.70 -13.67 -18.23
N GLU A 180 16.73 -12.92 -19.35
CA GLU A 180 17.97 -12.46 -19.98
C GLU A 180 18.86 -11.61 -19.05
N LYS A 181 18.26 -10.96 -18.06
CA LYS A 181 18.95 -10.15 -17.03
C LYS A 181 19.17 -10.89 -15.70
N GLY A 182 18.86 -12.19 -15.63
CA GLY A 182 18.96 -12.98 -14.39
C GLY A 182 18.07 -12.48 -13.24
N LEU A 183 16.92 -11.89 -13.57
CA LEU A 183 15.97 -11.33 -12.59
C LEU A 183 14.81 -12.30 -12.35
N ASP A 184 14.26 -12.26 -11.14
CA ASP A 184 13.13 -13.12 -10.76
C ASP A 184 11.90 -12.86 -11.66
N THR A 185 11.24 -13.92 -12.11
CA THR A 185 10.07 -13.91 -13.00
C THR A 185 8.77 -14.32 -12.30
N ALA A 186 8.87 -14.88 -11.11
CA ALA A 186 7.77 -15.23 -10.22
C ALA A 186 8.02 -14.64 -8.84
N TYR A 187 7.00 -14.55 -8.00
CA TYR A 187 7.17 -14.11 -6.62
C TYR A 187 7.95 -15.16 -5.81
N SER A 188 7.44 -16.38 -5.75
CA SER A 188 8.10 -17.53 -5.13
C SER A 188 7.46 -18.84 -5.60
N ASP A 189 8.07 -19.97 -5.22
CA ASP A 189 7.48 -21.32 -5.36
C ASP A 189 6.79 -21.76 -4.05
N ASP A 190 6.63 -20.85 -3.08
CA ASP A 190 5.95 -21.13 -1.82
C ASP A 190 4.47 -21.44 -2.08
N PRO A 191 3.93 -22.56 -1.58
CA PRO A 191 2.54 -22.93 -1.77
C PRO A 191 1.55 -21.94 -1.11
N ASP A 192 2.00 -21.22 -0.08
CA ASP A 192 1.19 -20.20 0.62
C ASP A 192 1.22 -18.83 -0.09
N GLU A 193 1.99 -18.68 -1.18
CA GLU A 193 2.03 -17.46 -1.99
C GLU A 193 0.72 -17.28 -2.77
N ILE A 194 -0.07 -16.29 -2.38
CA ILE A 194 -1.39 -16.04 -3.00
C ILE A 194 -1.32 -15.73 -4.51
N GLY A 195 -0.21 -15.19 -4.99
CA GLY A 195 0.04 -14.96 -6.42
C GLY A 195 0.18 -16.23 -7.25
N ASN A 196 0.28 -17.40 -6.60
CA ASN A 196 0.35 -18.71 -7.23
C ASN A 196 -1.01 -19.37 -7.42
N ILE A 197 -2.07 -18.84 -6.82
CA ILE A 197 -3.44 -19.39 -6.93
C ILE A 197 -3.94 -19.24 -8.37
N GLU A 198 -4.32 -20.37 -9.00
CA GLU A 198 -4.74 -20.39 -10.39
C GLU A 198 -6.20 -19.94 -10.58
N ASP A 199 -7.11 -20.38 -9.69
CA ASP A 199 -8.50 -19.98 -9.75
C ASP A 199 -8.66 -18.52 -9.27
N TYR A 200 -9.36 -17.73 -10.06
CA TYR A 200 -9.54 -16.30 -9.79
C TYR A 200 -10.37 -16.02 -8.53
N HIS A 201 -11.39 -16.82 -8.28
CA HIS A 201 -12.26 -16.63 -7.12
C HIS A 201 -11.57 -17.12 -5.84
N ASP A 202 -10.76 -18.18 -5.91
CA ASP A 202 -9.94 -18.64 -4.80
C ASP A 202 -8.88 -17.58 -4.44
N PHE A 203 -8.28 -16.96 -5.45
CA PHE A 203 -7.38 -15.83 -5.24
C PHE A 203 -8.08 -14.66 -4.52
N LEU A 204 -9.28 -14.27 -4.93
CA LEU A 204 -10.06 -13.21 -4.27
C LEU A 204 -10.39 -13.58 -2.81
N ARG A 205 -10.69 -14.86 -2.53
CA ARG A 205 -10.90 -15.34 -1.16
C ARG A 205 -9.63 -15.23 -0.29
N ALA A 206 -8.49 -15.65 -0.83
CA ALA A 206 -7.21 -15.55 -0.14
C ALA A 206 -6.84 -14.07 0.12
N LEU A 207 -7.07 -13.21 -0.86
CA LEU A 207 -6.89 -11.76 -0.74
C LEU A 207 -7.77 -11.18 0.38
N LYS A 208 -9.05 -11.59 0.45
CA LYS A 208 -9.96 -11.20 1.52
C LYS A 208 -9.42 -11.60 2.89
N CYS A 209 -8.99 -12.86 3.06
CA CYS A 209 -8.40 -13.34 4.30
C CYS A 209 -7.22 -12.48 4.77
N ALA A 210 -6.30 -12.13 3.87
CA ALA A 210 -5.17 -11.27 4.21
C ALA A 210 -5.62 -9.86 4.67
N PHE A 211 -6.63 -9.27 4.01
CA PHE A 211 -7.12 -7.95 4.40
C PHE A 211 -8.06 -7.95 5.62
N GLU A 212 -8.66 -9.08 5.98
CA GLU A 212 -9.32 -9.27 7.27
C GLU A 212 -8.30 -9.23 8.43
N GLU A 213 -7.12 -9.83 8.21
CA GLU A 213 -6.03 -9.75 9.18
C GLU A 213 -5.53 -8.29 9.36
N VAL A 214 -5.41 -7.55 8.26
CA VAL A 214 -5.10 -6.10 8.31
C VAL A 214 -6.18 -5.35 9.10
N TYR A 215 -7.47 -5.65 8.85
CA TYR A 215 -8.57 -5.01 9.57
C TYR A 215 -8.45 -5.17 11.09
N LYS A 216 -8.08 -6.38 11.56
CA LYS A 216 -7.95 -6.68 12.99
C LYS A 216 -6.86 -5.84 13.68
N VAL A 217 -5.78 -5.52 12.98
CA VAL A 217 -4.64 -4.77 13.56
C VAL A 217 -4.74 -3.25 13.37
N MET A 218 -5.58 -2.78 12.45
CA MET A 218 -5.81 -1.37 12.22
C MET A 218 -6.62 -0.72 13.33
N ARG A 219 -6.35 0.55 13.63
CA ARG A 219 -7.21 1.36 14.51
C ARG A 219 -8.54 1.69 13.83
N PRO A 220 -9.61 1.95 14.60
CA PRO A 220 -10.84 2.54 14.07
C PRO A 220 -10.55 3.83 13.30
N LYS A 221 -11.26 4.06 12.20
CA LYS A 221 -11.09 5.19 11.28
C LYS A 221 -9.73 5.24 10.55
N GLY A 222 -8.90 4.19 10.67
CA GLY A 222 -7.69 4.02 9.89
C GLY A 222 -8.01 3.77 8.40
N TYR A 223 -7.13 4.23 7.52
CA TYR A 223 -7.28 4.07 6.06
C TYR A 223 -6.43 2.92 5.53
N LEU A 224 -6.91 2.34 4.45
CA LEU A 224 -6.20 1.34 3.65
C LEU A 224 -6.14 1.84 2.20
N THR A 225 -4.96 1.76 1.58
CA THR A 225 -4.80 1.96 0.14
C THR A 225 -4.23 0.71 -0.50
N ILE A 226 -4.92 0.19 -1.51
CA ILE A 226 -4.47 -0.95 -2.30
C ILE A 226 -4.12 -0.46 -3.70
N ILE A 227 -2.85 -0.64 -4.10
CA ILE A 227 -2.41 -0.38 -5.47
C ILE A 227 -2.57 -1.66 -6.25
N THR A 228 -3.43 -1.65 -7.28
CA THR A 228 -3.74 -2.82 -8.08
C THR A 228 -4.07 -2.47 -9.54
N ASN A 229 -4.33 -3.47 -10.37
CA ASN A 229 -4.73 -3.27 -11.76
C ASN A 229 -5.73 -4.36 -12.19
N ASN A 230 -6.47 -4.10 -13.25
CA ASN A 230 -7.23 -5.14 -13.91
C ASN A 230 -6.28 -6.05 -14.72
N VAL A 231 -6.60 -7.33 -14.80
CA VAL A 231 -5.76 -8.34 -15.44
C VAL A 231 -6.39 -8.80 -16.75
N PHE A 232 -5.58 -8.91 -17.79
CA PHE A 232 -6.00 -9.55 -19.04
C PHE A 232 -5.35 -10.93 -19.12
N SER A 233 -6.17 -11.97 -19.20
CA SER A 233 -5.73 -13.36 -19.25
C SER A 233 -6.72 -14.18 -20.07
N ASP A 234 -6.18 -15.11 -20.86
CA ASP A 234 -6.96 -16.07 -21.63
C ASP A 234 -8.06 -15.40 -22.50
N GLY A 235 -7.69 -14.29 -23.16
CA GLY A 235 -8.56 -13.58 -24.09
C GLY A 235 -9.63 -12.67 -23.44
N ARG A 236 -9.65 -12.53 -22.11
CA ARG A 236 -10.62 -11.69 -21.40
C ARG A 236 -10.00 -10.80 -20.33
N MET A 237 -10.70 -9.74 -19.98
CA MET A 237 -10.35 -8.89 -18.86
C MET A 237 -11.01 -9.42 -17.59
N TYR A 238 -10.20 -9.56 -16.53
CA TYR A 238 -10.64 -9.77 -15.16
C TYR A 238 -10.59 -8.42 -14.44
N PRO A 239 -11.72 -7.93 -13.93
CA PRO A 239 -11.81 -6.60 -13.34
C PRO A 239 -11.31 -6.60 -11.87
N LEU A 240 -10.07 -7.04 -11.66
CA LEU A 240 -9.50 -7.28 -10.33
C LEU A 240 -9.62 -6.08 -9.38
N ALA A 241 -9.45 -4.86 -9.88
CA ALA A 241 -9.60 -3.67 -9.06
C ALA A 241 -11.02 -3.55 -8.48
N PHE A 242 -12.06 -3.75 -9.33
CA PHE A 242 -13.45 -3.64 -8.92
C PHE A 242 -13.89 -4.84 -8.07
N ASP A 243 -13.46 -6.03 -8.42
CA ASP A 243 -13.74 -7.26 -7.65
C ASP A 243 -13.07 -7.19 -6.26
N THR A 244 -11.89 -6.57 -6.14
CA THR A 244 -11.26 -6.29 -4.85
C THR A 244 -12.15 -5.40 -3.98
N VAL A 245 -12.72 -4.31 -4.54
CA VAL A 245 -13.65 -3.45 -3.81
C VAL A 245 -14.85 -4.25 -3.32
N SER A 246 -15.51 -5.00 -4.20
CA SER A 246 -16.68 -5.80 -3.87
C SER A 246 -16.38 -6.86 -2.80
N THR A 247 -15.24 -7.54 -2.92
CA THR A 247 -14.82 -8.60 -2.01
C THR A 247 -14.50 -8.08 -0.61
N LEU A 248 -13.77 -6.97 -0.50
CA LEU A 248 -13.37 -6.41 0.78
C LEU A 248 -14.49 -5.65 1.49
N SER A 249 -15.55 -5.31 0.79
CA SER A 249 -16.74 -4.67 1.38
C SER A 249 -17.71 -5.65 2.03
N GLN A 250 -17.41 -6.94 2.02
CA GLN A 250 -18.26 -7.99 2.60
C GLN A 250 -17.92 -8.24 4.07
N GLU A 251 -18.97 -8.45 4.88
CA GLU A 251 -18.85 -8.88 6.28
C GLU A 251 -18.04 -10.21 6.38
N PRO A 252 -17.42 -10.54 7.55
CA PRO A 252 -17.57 -9.83 8.82
C PRO A 252 -16.61 -8.64 9.01
N PHE A 253 -15.59 -8.45 8.21
CA PHE A 253 -14.58 -7.38 8.33
C PHE A 253 -14.66 -6.42 7.13
N ALA A 254 -15.87 -5.85 6.93
CA ALA A 254 -16.15 -5.00 5.79
C ALA A 254 -15.35 -3.69 5.82
N TRP A 255 -14.49 -3.52 4.83
CA TRP A 255 -13.83 -2.26 4.53
C TRP A 255 -14.81 -1.33 3.80
N THR A 256 -14.96 -0.09 4.25
CA THR A 256 -15.80 0.89 3.57
C THR A 256 -15.00 1.58 2.47
N PRO A 257 -15.37 1.39 1.19
CA PRO A 257 -14.75 2.14 0.09
C PRO A 257 -14.99 3.65 0.27
N LYS A 258 -13.97 4.45 0.10
CA LYS A 258 -14.05 5.91 0.24
C LYS A 258 -13.82 6.63 -1.07
N ASP A 259 -12.88 6.15 -1.87
CA ASP A 259 -12.52 6.77 -3.14
C ASP A 259 -11.56 5.86 -3.92
N GLU A 260 -11.23 6.28 -5.14
CA GLU A 260 -10.16 5.73 -5.95
C GLU A 260 -9.29 6.84 -6.53
N LYS A 261 -8.02 6.54 -6.77
CA LYS A 261 -7.15 7.40 -7.58
C LYS A 261 -6.54 6.59 -8.70
N VAL A 262 -6.43 7.19 -9.87
CA VAL A 262 -5.81 6.56 -11.03
C VAL A 262 -4.38 7.08 -11.18
N TRP A 263 -3.41 6.19 -10.98
CA TRP A 263 -2.01 6.47 -11.27
C TRP A 263 -1.74 6.23 -12.75
N CYS A 264 -1.64 7.30 -13.53
CA CYS A 264 -1.30 7.27 -14.95
C CYS A 264 0.21 7.11 -15.15
N GLN A 265 0.59 6.18 -16.02
CA GLN A 265 1.97 5.81 -16.36
C GLN A 265 2.20 6.11 -17.84
N ASP A 266 2.33 7.38 -18.17
CA ASP A 266 2.41 7.90 -19.54
C ASP A 266 3.80 7.71 -20.18
N ASP A 267 4.80 7.33 -19.38
CA ASP A 267 6.16 7.00 -19.81
C ASP A 267 6.32 5.58 -20.41
N LYS A 268 5.27 4.76 -20.32
CA LYS A 268 5.29 3.39 -20.85
C LYS A 268 5.08 3.38 -22.36
N SER A 269 5.93 2.62 -23.06
CA SER A 269 5.79 2.40 -24.49
C SER A 269 4.53 1.60 -24.84
N LEU A 270 3.87 1.96 -25.92
CA LEU A 270 2.78 1.18 -26.50
C LEU A 270 3.32 -0.14 -27.07
N LEU A 271 2.65 -1.22 -26.76
CA LEU A 271 2.94 -2.55 -27.31
C LEU A 271 1.93 -2.88 -28.42
N PRO A 272 2.31 -3.55 -29.50
CA PRO A 272 1.44 -3.93 -30.59
C PRO A 272 0.56 -5.14 -30.23
N LEU A 273 -0.28 -4.98 -29.21
CA LEU A 273 -1.13 -6.04 -28.69
C LEU A 273 -2.33 -6.24 -29.61
N GLY A 274 -2.55 -7.46 -30.10
CA GLY A 274 -3.73 -7.84 -30.89
C GLY A 274 -3.89 -7.11 -32.24
N VAL A 275 -2.83 -6.46 -32.73
CA VAL A 275 -2.87 -5.69 -34.00
C VAL A 275 -3.41 -6.54 -35.14
N PHE A 276 -4.42 -6.01 -35.86
CA PHE A 276 -5.14 -6.65 -36.97
C PHE A 276 -5.92 -7.93 -36.63
N ASN A 277 -5.95 -8.35 -35.34
CA ASN A 277 -6.54 -9.63 -34.95
C ASN A 277 -7.61 -9.49 -33.84
N ALA A 278 -7.33 -8.76 -32.76
CA ALA A 278 -8.25 -8.61 -31.65
C ALA A 278 -8.04 -7.30 -30.90
N TRP A 279 -9.07 -6.78 -30.25
CA TRP A 279 -8.93 -5.63 -29.38
C TRP A 279 -8.23 -6.02 -28.07
N VAL A 280 -7.01 -5.54 -27.85
CA VAL A 280 -6.27 -5.64 -26.59
C VAL A 280 -5.70 -4.27 -26.23
N GLY A 281 -6.20 -3.67 -25.15
CA GLY A 281 -5.77 -2.34 -24.72
C GLY A 281 -4.40 -2.37 -24.02
N ASN A 282 -3.56 -1.38 -24.30
CA ASN A 282 -2.38 -1.09 -23.49
C ASN A 282 -2.80 -0.46 -22.17
N ARG A 283 -2.44 -1.06 -21.04
CA ARG A 283 -2.78 -0.54 -19.71
C ARG A 283 -1.65 0.32 -19.17
N HIS A 284 -1.87 1.64 -19.21
CA HIS A 284 -0.92 2.65 -18.77
C HIS A 284 -1.40 3.35 -17.49
N HIS A 285 -2.13 2.63 -16.65
CA HIS A 285 -2.56 3.14 -15.35
C HIS A 285 -2.62 2.00 -14.32
N GLN A 286 -2.68 2.38 -13.06
CA GLN A 286 -3.01 1.52 -11.93
C GLN A 286 -4.06 2.22 -11.07
N TYR A 287 -4.86 1.45 -10.35
CA TYR A 287 -5.82 1.94 -9.39
C TYR A 287 -5.19 1.98 -7.99
N CYS A 288 -5.40 3.07 -7.28
CA CYS A 288 -5.14 3.19 -5.86
C CYS A 288 -6.50 3.22 -5.16
N LEU A 289 -6.97 2.06 -4.75
CA LEU A 289 -8.27 1.89 -4.09
C LEU A 289 -8.16 2.33 -2.64
N ILE A 290 -9.02 3.23 -2.19
CA ILE A 290 -8.97 3.84 -0.87
C ILE A 290 -10.17 3.37 -0.05
N PHE A 291 -9.88 2.72 1.07
CA PHE A 291 -10.86 2.23 2.02
C PHE A 291 -10.64 2.84 3.40
N ARG A 292 -11.63 2.73 4.27
CA ARG A 292 -11.53 3.09 5.67
C ARG A 292 -12.17 2.01 6.54
N LYS A 293 -11.50 1.69 7.64
CA LYS A 293 -12.10 0.93 8.71
C LYS A 293 -13.06 1.83 9.46
N GLU A 294 -14.37 1.64 9.27
CA GLU A 294 -15.34 2.31 10.14
C GLU A 294 -15.29 1.62 11.52
N GLY A 295 -15.38 2.41 12.57
CA GLY A 295 -15.51 1.84 13.91
C GLY A 295 -16.82 1.04 13.98
N GLN A 296 -16.82 -0.11 14.63
CA GLN A 296 -18.05 -0.59 15.21
C GLN A 296 -18.57 0.60 16.05
N ALA A 297 -19.80 1.02 15.79
CA ALA A 297 -20.46 1.92 16.72
C ALA A 297 -20.25 1.29 18.11
N ASP A 298 -19.70 2.07 19.06
CA ASP A 298 -19.55 1.61 20.43
C ASP A 298 -20.93 1.18 20.92
N GLY A 299 -21.27 -0.06 20.61
CA GLY A 299 -22.33 -0.77 21.28
C GLY A 299 -21.77 -1.09 22.65
N GLY A 300 -21.91 -0.14 23.55
CA GLY A 300 -21.78 -0.43 24.97
C GLY A 300 -22.73 -1.54 25.34
N PRO A 301 -22.35 -2.37 26.32
CA PRO A 301 -23.21 -3.41 26.86
C PRO A 301 -24.50 -2.85 27.39
#